data_5dd28bcec39d120b1e9e2ca8032546b2
#
_entry.id   5dd28bcec39d120b1e9e2ca8032546b2
#
_cell.length_a   1.000
_cell.length_b   1.000
_cell.length_c   1.000
_cell.angle_alpha   90.00
_cell.angle_beta   90.00
_cell.angle_gamma   90.00
#
_symmetry.space_group_name_H-M   'P 1'
#
loop_
_entity.id
_entity.type
_entity.pdbx_description
1 polymer ?
#
loop_
_entity_poly.entity_id
_entity_poly.type
_entity_poly.pdbx_seq_one_letter_code
_entity_poly.pdbx_strand_id
1 'polypeptide(L)'
;MSISVRQVLIAHATWHGDAAQVQAMDLALNSKLANTRALLASWRPLGSSHHSGDSDWASPSERFWAQSAGWLPDTSPAMDVDNSELTQPLPLAALELGDQLPPNLPAAWLSPVHVLASMNDVRLSHPNHLQLSEAHSNTLLEALKPLCAEDGVDLSYVAPQRWLLAGERLRGIVSPSMSLAYDQPINDYLPFSTSHPASAQWLRRLQNEAQMLFYTHPVHDERLALGLQPVTGIWLHGAGAIAEHLDHSHISRNNELAQHVHQPFDWQAAWAALDAGTMATLLDQGQTQPFEVCFASHNGITRYASPALSAAQGANKTPLLQRLSHTITHGWRQQAPTRLPSALAPQ
;
A
#
# COMPACT_ATOMS: atom_id res chain seq x y z
N MET A 1 0.96 31.47 -9.85
CA MET A 1 0.15 30.35 -10.35
C MET A 1 0.66 29.08 -9.67
N SER A 2 -0.20 28.38 -8.97
CA SER A 2 0.15 27.07 -8.40
C SER A 2 0.30 26.06 -9.55
N ILE A 3 1.46 25.38 -9.61
CA ILE A 3 1.70 24.36 -10.61
C ILE A 3 0.97 23.11 -10.14
N SER A 4 0.01 22.62 -10.94
CA SER A 4 -0.62 21.33 -10.67
C SER A 4 0.39 20.22 -11.01
N VAL A 5 0.92 19.57 -9.99
CA VAL A 5 1.86 18.45 -10.12
C VAL A 5 1.08 17.14 -10.05
N ARG A 6 1.27 16.27 -11.04
CA ARG A 6 0.74 14.91 -11.00
C ARG A 6 1.74 13.99 -10.33
N GLN A 7 1.29 13.26 -9.31
CA GLN A 7 2.10 12.27 -8.62
C GLN A 7 1.75 10.86 -9.09
N VAL A 8 2.76 10.04 -9.33
CA VAL A 8 2.61 8.62 -9.64
C VAL A 8 3.36 7.81 -8.59
N LEU A 9 2.61 7.11 -7.76
CA LEU A 9 3.14 6.29 -6.68
C LEU A 9 3.20 4.82 -7.12
N ILE A 10 4.39 4.26 -7.14
CA ILE A 10 4.66 2.85 -7.42
C ILE A 10 4.89 2.14 -6.07
N ALA A 11 3.92 1.34 -5.66
CA ALA A 11 4.01 0.58 -4.43
C ALA A 11 4.86 -0.69 -4.62
N HIS A 12 5.59 -1.10 -3.57
CA HIS A 12 6.43 -2.31 -3.56
C HIS A 12 7.48 -2.34 -4.69
N ALA A 13 8.09 -1.18 -4.95
CA ALA A 13 9.07 -1.00 -6.01
C ALA A 13 10.40 -1.77 -5.78
N THR A 14 10.69 -2.18 -4.53
CA THR A 14 11.85 -3.00 -4.20
C THR A 14 11.44 -4.39 -3.73
N TRP A 15 12.26 -5.40 -4.04
CA TRP A 15 12.08 -6.74 -3.52
C TRP A 15 12.41 -6.79 -2.02
N HIS A 16 11.57 -7.48 -1.25
CA HIS A 16 11.81 -7.73 0.17
C HIS A 16 12.32 -9.15 0.36
N GLY A 17 13.52 -9.30 0.93
CA GLY A 17 14.18 -10.59 1.14
C GLY A 17 15.56 -10.41 1.75
N ASP A 18 16.29 -11.51 1.89
CA ASP A 18 17.70 -11.44 2.30
C ASP A 18 18.59 -10.75 1.25
N ALA A 19 19.81 -10.37 1.64
CA ALA A 19 20.70 -9.62 0.77
C ALA A 19 21.05 -10.36 -0.53
N ALA A 20 21.09 -11.69 -0.51
CA ALA A 20 21.39 -12.51 -1.69
C ALA A 20 20.18 -12.51 -2.66
N GLN A 21 18.98 -12.64 -2.14
CA GLN A 21 17.73 -12.57 -2.92
C GLN A 21 17.58 -11.19 -3.56
N VAL A 22 17.75 -10.11 -2.79
CA VAL A 22 17.73 -8.74 -3.30
C VAL A 22 18.75 -8.55 -4.41
N GLN A 23 20.00 -9.01 -4.21
CA GLN A 23 21.05 -8.91 -5.23
C GLN A 23 20.72 -9.69 -6.50
N ALA A 24 20.16 -10.90 -6.38
CA ALA A 24 19.76 -11.70 -7.53
C ALA A 24 18.64 -11.01 -8.33
N MET A 25 17.69 -10.39 -7.64
CA MET A 25 16.61 -9.62 -8.27
C MET A 25 17.13 -8.39 -8.99
N ASP A 26 18.05 -7.64 -8.37
CA ASP A 26 18.70 -6.47 -8.95
C ASP A 26 19.39 -6.83 -10.29
N LEU A 27 20.15 -7.91 -10.29
CA LEU A 27 20.85 -8.38 -11.49
C LEU A 27 19.85 -8.80 -12.60
N ALA A 28 18.79 -9.52 -12.22
CA ALA A 28 17.79 -9.99 -13.17
C ALA A 28 17.00 -8.84 -13.83
N LEU A 29 16.74 -7.75 -13.10
CA LEU A 29 16.01 -6.59 -13.60
C LEU A 29 16.89 -5.59 -14.36
N ASN A 30 18.16 -5.48 -14.01
CA ASN A 30 19.04 -4.41 -14.51
C ASN A 30 19.07 -4.29 -16.05
N SER A 31 18.99 -5.40 -16.77
CA SER A 31 18.94 -5.41 -18.25
C SER A 31 17.55 -5.21 -18.84
N LYS A 32 16.49 -5.39 -18.03
CA LYS A 32 15.11 -5.40 -18.50
C LYS A 32 14.38 -4.06 -18.36
N LEU A 33 14.81 -3.19 -17.43
CA LEU A 33 14.13 -1.95 -17.08
C LEU A 33 14.80 -0.74 -17.76
N ALA A 34 14.75 -0.68 -19.09
CA ALA A 34 15.43 0.37 -19.87
C ALA A 34 14.81 1.76 -19.63
N ASN A 35 13.47 1.86 -19.56
CA ASN A 35 12.77 3.13 -19.37
C ASN A 35 12.92 3.64 -17.94
N THR A 36 12.81 2.76 -16.92
CA THR A 36 13.05 3.13 -15.53
C THR A 36 14.47 3.64 -15.34
N ARG A 37 15.47 2.99 -15.93
CA ARG A 37 16.87 3.46 -15.88
C ARG A 37 17.05 4.83 -16.53
N ALA A 38 16.46 5.03 -17.71
CA ALA A 38 16.50 6.32 -18.41
C ALA A 38 15.81 7.43 -17.59
N LEU A 39 14.69 7.10 -16.93
CA LEU A 39 13.99 8.01 -16.04
C LEU A 39 14.88 8.38 -14.84
N LEU A 40 15.42 7.41 -14.12
CA LEU A 40 16.30 7.66 -12.96
C LEU A 40 17.57 8.45 -13.33
N ALA A 41 18.10 8.26 -14.54
CA ALA A 41 19.27 8.99 -15.03
C ALA A 41 18.96 10.44 -15.43
N SER A 42 17.73 10.72 -15.88
CA SER A 42 17.35 12.03 -16.43
C SER A 42 16.48 12.89 -15.51
N TRP A 43 15.78 12.28 -14.56
CA TRP A 43 14.92 12.97 -13.61
C TRP A 43 15.69 13.39 -12.35
N ARG A 44 15.30 14.53 -11.78
CA ARG A 44 15.98 15.06 -10.61
C ARG A 44 15.49 14.37 -9.33
N PRO A 45 16.36 13.78 -8.50
CA PRO A 45 15.96 13.25 -7.21
C PRO A 45 15.46 14.37 -6.30
N LEU A 46 14.35 14.16 -5.62
CA LEU A 46 13.76 15.08 -4.64
C LEU A 46 14.11 14.68 -3.21
N GLY A 47 14.60 13.46 -2.99
CA GLY A 47 14.97 12.93 -1.70
C GLY A 47 14.31 11.58 -1.41
N SER A 48 14.70 11.02 -0.27
CA SER A 48 14.17 9.76 0.25
C SER A 48 13.70 9.99 1.69
N SER A 49 12.64 9.31 2.08
CA SER A 49 12.19 9.21 3.47
C SER A 49 12.30 7.77 3.93
N HIS A 50 12.81 7.56 5.13
CA HIS A 50 12.82 6.27 5.79
C HIS A 50 11.68 6.19 6.78
N HIS A 51 11.05 5.05 6.86
CA HIS A 51 10.13 4.69 7.92
C HIS A 51 10.82 3.59 8.74
N SER A 52 11.26 3.94 9.92
CA SER A 52 11.87 3.01 10.86
C SER A 52 10.90 2.80 12.02
N GLY A 53 10.07 1.78 11.97
CA GLY A 53 9.25 1.51 13.12
C GLY A 53 8.46 0.21 13.03
N ASP A 54 8.74 -0.68 13.96
CA ASP A 54 7.94 -1.88 14.23
C ASP A 54 6.49 -1.56 14.68
N SER A 55 6.17 -0.26 14.84
CA SER A 55 4.86 0.22 15.30
C SER A 55 4.00 0.83 14.18
N ASP A 56 4.45 0.80 12.94
CA ASP A 56 3.69 1.34 11.82
C ASP A 56 2.53 0.42 11.42
N TRP A 57 1.31 1.00 11.45
CA TRP A 57 0.08 0.31 11.06
C TRP A 57 -0.25 0.44 9.58
N ALA A 58 0.58 1.15 8.82
CA ALA A 58 0.41 1.38 7.39
C ALA A 58 1.75 1.26 6.66
N SER A 59 1.71 0.76 5.43
CA SER A 59 2.89 0.70 4.57
C SER A 59 3.37 2.10 4.17
N PRO A 60 4.66 2.27 3.81
CA PRO A 60 5.17 3.54 3.33
C PRO A 60 4.36 4.11 2.16
N SER A 61 3.89 3.27 1.23
CA SER A 61 3.06 3.70 0.11
C SER A 61 1.70 4.25 0.55
N GLU A 62 1.05 3.63 1.52
CA GLU A 62 -0.23 4.09 2.06
C GLU A 62 -0.08 5.41 2.82
N ARG A 63 0.98 5.55 3.62
CA ARG A 63 1.28 6.81 4.32
C ARG A 63 1.55 7.94 3.34
N PHE A 64 2.39 7.72 2.34
CA PHE A 64 2.68 8.72 1.34
C PHE A 64 1.41 9.14 0.58
N TRP A 65 0.56 8.19 0.25
CA TRP A 65 -0.71 8.48 -0.39
C TRP A 65 -1.62 9.33 0.52
N ALA A 66 -1.74 8.98 1.80
CA ALA A 66 -2.52 9.74 2.78
C ALA A 66 -1.95 11.17 3.01
N GLN A 67 -0.63 11.33 3.02
CA GLN A 67 0.02 12.64 3.08
C GLN A 67 -0.29 13.47 1.82
N SER A 68 -0.14 12.87 0.65
CA SER A 68 -0.41 13.54 -0.62
C SER A 68 -1.88 13.92 -0.77
N ALA A 69 -2.79 13.14 -0.19
CA ALA A 69 -4.22 13.47 -0.10
C ALA A 69 -4.54 14.54 0.97
N GLY A 70 -3.56 14.96 1.77
CA GLY A 70 -3.75 15.96 2.81
C GLY A 70 -4.32 15.44 4.14
N TRP A 71 -4.43 14.12 4.32
CA TRP A 71 -4.85 13.52 5.60
C TRP A 71 -3.78 13.60 6.69
N LEU A 72 -2.53 13.38 6.32
CA LEU A 72 -1.38 13.55 7.20
C LEU A 72 -0.66 14.85 6.86
N PRO A 73 -0.04 15.53 7.85
CA PRO A 73 0.78 16.70 7.57
C PRO A 73 1.94 16.33 6.65
N ASP A 74 2.32 17.27 5.78
CA ASP A 74 3.51 17.13 4.93
C ASP A 74 4.77 17.22 5.80
N THR A 75 5.24 16.09 6.27
CA THR A 75 6.49 16.00 7.02
C THR A 75 7.66 15.99 6.04
N SER A 76 8.08 17.17 5.61
CA SER A 76 9.34 17.33 4.89
C SER A 76 10.50 16.83 5.75
N PRO A 77 11.54 16.17 5.20
CA PRO A 77 12.64 15.54 5.96
C PRO A 77 13.52 16.50 6.79
N ALA A 78 13.10 17.74 6.98
CA ALA A 78 13.82 18.79 7.69
C ALA A 78 13.32 19.05 9.13
N MET A 79 12.33 18.33 9.62
CA MET A 79 11.82 18.52 10.98
C MET A 79 11.91 17.20 11.76
N ASP A 80 12.52 17.25 12.95
CA ASP A 80 12.35 16.26 14.01
C ASP A 80 10.85 16.22 14.42
N VAL A 81 10.05 15.47 13.65
CA VAL A 81 8.64 15.25 14.00
C VAL A 81 8.62 14.20 15.09
N ASP A 82 7.94 14.52 16.18
CA ASP A 82 7.64 13.55 17.24
C ASP A 82 6.96 12.33 16.60
N ASN A 83 7.61 11.17 16.69
CA ASN A 83 7.16 9.91 16.08
C ASN A 83 5.73 9.50 16.46
N SER A 84 5.14 10.12 17.48
CA SER A 84 3.77 9.84 17.95
C SER A 84 2.69 10.18 16.90
N GLU A 85 2.92 11.17 16.01
CA GLU A 85 1.98 11.50 14.94
C GLU A 85 2.06 10.54 13.74
N LEU A 86 3.19 9.86 13.57
CA LEU A 86 3.40 8.89 12.49
C LEU A 86 2.68 7.56 12.74
N THR A 87 2.26 7.30 13.97
CA THR A 87 1.57 6.06 14.37
C THR A 87 0.04 6.14 14.25
N GLN A 88 -0.51 7.23 13.70
CA GLN A 88 -1.96 7.32 13.53
C GLN A 88 -2.45 6.28 12.51
N PRO A 89 -3.53 5.55 12.85
CA PRO A 89 -4.16 4.64 11.91
C PRO A 89 -4.73 5.40 10.72
N LEU A 90 -4.57 4.86 9.53
CA LEU A 90 -5.09 5.48 8.32
C LEU A 90 -6.50 4.97 8.01
N PRO A 91 -7.48 5.85 7.84
CA PRO A 91 -8.83 5.49 7.41
C PRO A 91 -8.88 5.21 5.90
N LEU A 92 -8.10 4.22 5.45
CA LEU A 92 -7.87 3.98 4.01
C LEU A 92 -9.16 3.72 3.25
N ALA A 93 -10.13 3.01 3.85
CA ALA A 93 -11.41 2.77 3.20
C ALA A 93 -12.16 4.08 2.94
N ALA A 94 -12.24 4.96 3.93
CA ALA A 94 -12.90 6.24 3.78
C ALA A 94 -12.16 7.18 2.82
N LEU A 95 -10.81 7.21 2.88
CA LEU A 95 -9.99 8.00 1.97
C LEU A 95 -10.12 7.55 0.51
N GLU A 96 -10.14 6.24 0.25
CA GLU A 96 -10.23 5.69 -1.11
C GLU A 96 -11.61 5.85 -1.72
N LEU A 97 -12.67 5.79 -0.91
CA LEU A 97 -14.05 5.93 -1.38
C LEU A 97 -14.48 7.40 -1.53
N GLY A 98 -13.88 8.30 -0.76
CA GLY A 98 -14.18 9.73 -0.87
C GLY A 98 -15.67 10.05 -0.84
N ASP A 99 -16.15 10.69 -1.90
CA ASP A 99 -17.56 11.12 -2.05
C ASP A 99 -18.59 9.98 -2.10
N GLN A 100 -18.14 8.71 -2.22
CA GLN A 100 -19.03 7.56 -2.22
C GLN A 100 -19.52 7.20 -0.80
N LEU A 101 -18.91 7.77 0.24
CA LEU A 101 -19.29 7.59 1.63
C LEU A 101 -19.82 8.91 2.23
N PRO A 102 -20.85 8.87 3.08
CA PRO A 102 -21.25 10.02 3.87
C PRO A 102 -20.10 10.50 4.76
N PRO A 103 -19.91 11.83 4.92
CA PRO A 103 -18.92 12.37 5.85
C PRO A 103 -19.08 11.80 7.27
N ASN A 104 -17.98 11.54 7.95
CA ASN A 104 -17.93 10.98 9.30
C ASN A 104 -18.51 9.56 9.47
N LEU A 105 -18.96 8.90 8.41
CA LEU A 105 -19.36 7.49 8.50
C LEU A 105 -18.11 6.62 8.58
N PRO A 106 -17.90 5.85 9.66
CA PRO A 106 -16.80 4.92 9.74
C PRO A 106 -16.94 3.81 8.70
N ALA A 107 -15.85 3.54 8.00
CA ALA A 107 -15.77 2.48 7.02
C ALA A 107 -14.48 1.68 7.18
N ALA A 108 -14.47 0.46 6.70
CA ALA A 108 -13.29 -0.41 6.69
C ALA A 108 -13.36 -1.37 5.51
N TRP A 109 -12.21 -1.78 5.03
CA TRP A 109 -12.11 -2.93 4.15
C TRP A 109 -12.19 -4.23 4.95
N LEU A 110 -12.93 -5.18 4.44
CA LEU A 110 -13.02 -6.54 4.97
C LEU A 110 -12.57 -7.51 3.88
N SER A 111 -11.50 -8.24 4.13
CA SER A 111 -10.98 -9.22 3.17
C SER A 111 -11.24 -10.63 3.66
N PRO A 112 -11.87 -11.49 2.83
CA PRO A 112 -11.86 -12.94 3.08
C PRO A 112 -10.44 -13.47 2.99
N VAL A 113 -10.05 -14.29 3.97
CA VAL A 113 -8.67 -14.77 4.12
C VAL A 113 -8.62 -16.28 4.38
N HIS A 114 -7.46 -16.87 4.06
CA HIS A 114 -7.08 -18.18 4.56
C HIS A 114 -6.06 -18.02 5.69
N VAL A 115 -6.38 -18.53 6.85
CA VAL A 115 -5.54 -18.48 8.05
C VAL A 115 -4.70 -19.76 8.11
N LEU A 116 -3.38 -19.60 8.15
CA LEU A 116 -2.41 -20.66 8.31
C LEU A 116 -2.03 -20.76 9.78
N ALA A 117 -2.48 -21.81 10.46
CA ALA A 117 -2.09 -22.07 11.84
C ALA A 117 -0.91 -23.06 11.88
N SER A 118 0.16 -22.68 12.54
CA SER A 118 1.30 -23.53 12.88
C SER A 118 1.35 -23.81 14.37
N MET A 119 2.33 -24.59 14.83
CA MET A 119 2.50 -24.83 16.28
C MET A 119 2.91 -23.57 17.05
N ASN A 120 3.54 -22.59 16.41
CA ASN A 120 4.14 -21.45 17.08
C ASN A 120 3.50 -20.12 16.70
N ASP A 121 2.85 -20.03 15.53
CA ASP A 121 2.27 -18.79 15.05
C ASP A 121 1.01 -19.02 14.18
N VAL A 122 0.30 -17.94 13.97
CA VAL A 122 -0.83 -17.87 13.04
C VAL A 122 -0.51 -16.79 12.02
N ARG A 123 -0.68 -17.08 10.73
CA ARG A 123 -0.38 -16.16 9.61
C ARG A 123 -1.56 -16.08 8.65
N LEU A 124 -1.63 -14.99 7.90
CA LEU A 124 -2.53 -14.88 6.76
C LEU A 124 -1.82 -15.38 5.50
N SER A 125 -2.47 -16.27 4.77
CA SER A 125 -2.00 -16.63 3.42
C SER A 125 -2.11 -15.42 2.49
N HIS A 126 -1.14 -15.27 1.58
CA HIS A 126 -1.19 -14.22 0.59
C HIS A 126 -2.45 -14.33 -0.31
N PRO A 127 -3.11 -13.21 -0.65
CA PRO A 127 -4.39 -13.20 -1.40
C PRO A 127 -4.32 -13.97 -2.71
N ASN A 128 -3.20 -13.91 -3.42
CA ASN A 128 -3.03 -14.60 -4.70
C ASN A 128 -3.10 -16.12 -4.56
N HIS A 129 -2.73 -16.68 -3.41
CA HIS A 129 -2.84 -18.12 -3.14
C HIS A 129 -4.29 -18.53 -2.92
N LEU A 130 -5.13 -17.60 -2.43
CA LEU A 130 -6.54 -17.89 -2.20
C LEU A 130 -7.31 -18.07 -3.50
N GLN A 131 -6.96 -17.36 -4.58
CA GLN A 131 -7.62 -17.46 -5.90
C GLN A 131 -9.16 -17.44 -5.77
N LEU A 132 -9.68 -16.49 -5.00
CA LEU A 132 -11.11 -16.42 -4.72
C LEU A 132 -11.86 -15.88 -5.94
N SER A 133 -12.77 -16.70 -6.49
CA SER A 133 -13.63 -16.28 -7.60
C SER A 133 -14.71 -15.30 -7.13
N GLU A 134 -15.21 -14.48 -8.04
CA GLU A 134 -16.33 -13.57 -7.75
C GLU A 134 -17.58 -14.34 -7.25
N ALA A 135 -17.90 -15.50 -7.85
CA ALA A 135 -19.02 -16.32 -7.45
C ALA A 135 -18.90 -16.81 -5.99
N HIS A 136 -17.75 -17.40 -5.63
CA HIS A 136 -17.52 -17.84 -4.26
C HIS A 136 -17.50 -16.65 -3.27
N SER A 137 -16.90 -15.53 -3.68
CA SER A 137 -16.84 -14.33 -2.85
C SER A 137 -18.25 -13.78 -2.55
N ASN A 138 -19.08 -13.59 -3.57
CA ASN A 138 -20.44 -13.11 -3.39
C ASN A 138 -21.29 -14.06 -2.53
N THR A 139 -21.14 -15.37 -2.74
CA THR A 139 -21.87 -16.36 -1.94
C THR A 139 -21.49 -16.29 -0.46
N LEU A 140 -20.21 -16.15 -0.12
CA LEU A 140 -19.74 -16.00 1.26
C LEU A 140 -20.13 -14.64 1.86
N LEU A 141 -20.10 -13.57 1.06
CA LEU A 141 -20.55 -12.24 1.47
C LEU A 141 -22.03 -12.26 1.85
N GLU A 142 -22.89 -12.81 1.00
CA GLU A 142 -24.33 -12.87 1.27
C GLU A 142 -24.64 -13.73 2.51
N ALA A 143 -23.85 -14.76 2.78
CA ALA A 143 -23.98 -15.56 4.00
C ALA A 143 -23.56 -14.78 5.26
N LEU A 144 -22.55 -13.88 5.17
CA LEU A 144 -22.07 -13.06 6.29
C LEU A 144 -22.92 -11.81 6.55
N LYS A 145 -23.56 -11.28 5.53
CA LYS A 145 -24.30 -10.02 5.54
C LYS A 145 -25.34 -9.89 6.66
N PRO A 146 -26.17 -10.93 6.97
CA PRO A 146 -27.12 -10.86 8.08
C PRO A 146 -26.44 -10.58 9.43
N LEU A 147 -25.29 -11.17 9.71
CA LEU A 147 -24.55 -10.98 10.96
C LEU A 147 -24.04 -9.55 11.12
N CYS A 148 -23.65 -8.90 10.03
CA CYS A 148 -23.27 -7.48 10.05
C CYS A 148 -24.52 -6.59 10.25
N ALA A 149 -25.62 -6.89 9.56
CA ALA A 149 -26.83 -6.10 9.60
C ALA A 149 -27.51 -6.07 10.98
N GLU A 150 -27.45 -7.17 11.73
CA GLU A 150 -27.94 -7.24 13.13
C GLU A 150 -27.30 -6.19 14.05
N ASP A 151 -26.06 -5.80 13.76
CA ASP A 151 -25.30 -4.80 14.51
C ASP A 151 -25.33 -3.41 13.87
N GLY A 152 -26.14 -3.20 12.82
CA GLY A 152 -26.25 -1.93 12.12
C GLY A 152 -25.02 -1.59 11.29
N VAL A 153 -24.31 -2.61 10.78
CA VAL A 153 -23.18 -2.46 9.88
C VAL A 153 -23.57 -2.95 8.49
N ASP A 154 -23.40 -2.10 7.49
CA ASP A 154 -23.61 -2.46 6.10
C ASP A 154 -22.40 -3.20 5.53
N LEU A 155 -22.65 -4.29 4.79
CA LEU A 155 -21.63 -5.10 4.13
C LEU A 155 -21.90 -5.12 2.63
N SER A 156 -20.96 -4.61 1.83
CA SER A 156 -21.08 -4.46 0.39
C SER A 156 -19.91 -5.09 -0.36
N TYR A 157 -20.18 -5.66 -1.54
CA TYR A 157 -19.18 -6.23 -2.43
C TYR A 157 -18.46 -5.14 -3.22
N VAL A 158 -17.13 -5.24 -3.31
CA VAL A 158 -16.30 -4.37 -4.14
C VAL A 158 -15.46 -5.21 -5.13
N ALA A 159 -14.81 -6.25 -4.63
CA ALA A 159 -14.01 -7.19 -5.42
C ALA A 159 -13.94 -8.55 -4.70
N PRO A 160 -13.49 -9.62 -5.35
CA PRO A 160 -13.47 -10.95 -4.75
C PRO A 160 -12.82 -11.03 -3.37
N GLN A 161 -11.75 -10.29 -3.14
CA GLN A 161 -11.02 -10.27 -1.86
C GLN A 161 -11.16 -8.95 -1.12
N ARG A 162 -12.15 -8.15 -1.47
CA ARG A 162 -12.32 -6.81 -0.92
C ARG A 162 -13.80 -6.45 -0.80
N TRP A 163 -14.29 -6.48 0.41
CA TRP A 163 -15.62 -6.07 0.79
C TRP A 163 -15.57 -4.76 1.57
N LEU A 164 -16.64 -4.01 1.54
CA LEU A 164 -16.77 -2.77 2.31
C LEU A 164 -17.68 -2.99 3.50
N LEU A 165 -17.19 -2.66 4.70
CA LEU A 165 -17.99 -2.46 5.89
C LEU A 165 -18.21 -0.96 6.14
N ALA A 166 -19.44 -0.55 6.46
CA ALA A 166 -19.76 0.81 6.84
C ALA A 166 -20.74 0.83 8.01
N GLY A 167 -20.45 1.60 9.05
CA GLY A 167 -21.31 1.71 10.23
C GLY A 167 -20.60 2.14 11.51
N GLU A 168 -21.38 2.60 12.49
CA GLU A 168 -20.86 3.16 13.74
C GLU A 168 -20.07 2.14 14.61
N ARG A 169 -20.31 0.85 14.45
CA ARG A 169 -19.54 -0.20 15.14
C ARG A 169 -18.06 -0.21 14.80
N LEU A 170 -17.68 0.39 13.66
CA LEU A 170 -16.28 0.52 13.24
C LEU A 170 -15.55 1.69 13.90
N ARG A 171 -16.25 2.59 14.58
CA ARG A 171 -15.66 3.78 15.19
C ARG A 171 -14.59 3.42 16.22
N GLY A 172 -13.43 4.05 16.06
CA GLY A 172 -12.30 3.87 16.95
C GLY A 172 -11.58 2.52 16.82
N ILE A 173 -11.93 1.69 15.85
CA ILE A 173 -11.12 0.51 15.53
C ILE A 173 -9.84 0.97 14.84
N VAL A 174 -8.72 0.51 15.37
CA VAL A 174 -7.39 0.61 14.78
C VAL A 174 -7.07 -0.72 14.13
N SER A 175 -6.73 -0.69 12.86
CA SER A 175 -6.40 -1.88 12.09
C SER A 175 -5.15 -1.66 11.26
N PRO A 176 -4.26 -2.65 11.19
CA PRO A 176 -3.08 -2.56 10.35
C PRO A 176 -3.45 -2.65 8.87
N SER A 177 -2.54 -2.16 8.05
CA SER A 177 -2.58 -2.39 6.61
C SER A 177 -2.52 -3.89 6.31
N MET A 178 -3.28 -4.30 5.29
CA MET A 178 -3.25 -5.67 4.82
C MET A 178 -1.86 -6.09 4.32
N SER A 179 -1.12 -5.17 3.70
CA SER A 179 0.24 -5.42 3.19
C SER A 179 1.26 -5.72 4.28
N LEU A 180 1.01 -5.30 5.52
CA LEU A 180 1.85 -5.60 6.69
C LEU A 180 1.48 -6.93 7.35
N ALA A 181 0.21 -7.35 7.22
CA ALA A 181 -0.31 -8.53 7.91
C ALA A 181 0.01 -9.85 7.18
N TYR A 182 0.27 -9.80 5.86
CA TYR A 182 0.57 -11.01 5.10
C TYR A 182 1.91 -11.64 5.48
N ASP A 183 1.90 -12.96 5.60
CA ASP A 183 3.06 -13.81 5.88
C ASP A 183 3.83 -13.44 7.16
N GLN A 184 3.26 -12.57 7.99
CA GLN A 184 3.76 -12.23 9.31
C GLN A 184 2.92 -12.93 10.39
N PRO A 185 3.48 -13.19 11.59
CA PRO A 185 2.68 -13.59 12.74
C PRO A 185 1.61 -12.53 13.03
N ILE A 186 0.33 -12.91 12.94
CA ILE A 186 -0.76 -11.92 13.03
C ILE A 186 -1.02 -11.39 14.44
N ASN A 187 -0.41 -11.96 15.46
CA ASN A 187 -0.64 -11.56 16.85
C ASN A 187 -0.35 -10.07 17.09
N ASP A 188 0.67 -9.54 16.43
CA ASP A 188 1.10 -8.14 16.55
C ASP A 188 0.28 -7.20 15.66
N TYR A 189 -0.55 -7.74 14.79
CA TYR A 189 -1.36 -7.02 13.80
C TYR A 189 -2.87 -7.13 14.02
N LEU A 190 -3.31 -7.70 15.13
CA LEU A 190 -4.75 -7.85 15.42
C LEU A 190 -5.41 -6.47 15.58
N PRO A 191 -6.53 -6.21 14.89
CA PRO A 191 -7.28 -4.99 15.07
C PRO A 191 -7.73 -4.81 16.53
N PHE A 192 -7.62 -3.60 17.04
CA PHE A 192 -7.98 -3.27 18.41
C PHE A 192 -8.69 -1.92 18.52
N SER A 193 -9.18 -1.58 19.70
CA SER A 193 -9.65 -0.24 20.03
C SER A 193 -9.40 0.03 21.51
N THR A 194 -8.81 1.18 21.77
CA THR A 194 -8.60 1.70 23.14
C THR A 194 -9.74 2.60 23.58
N SER A 195 -10.28 3.40 22.65
CA SER A 195 -11.34 4.38 22.91
C SER A 195 -12.76 3.77 22.91
N HIS A 196 -12.98 2.68 22.16
CA HIS A 196 -14.28 2.04 21.97
C HIS A 196 -14.16 0.52 22.18
N PRO A 197 -14.06 0.03 23.43
CA PRO A 197 -13.91 -1.41 23.71
C PRO A 197 -15.03 -2.28 23.11
N ALA A 198 -16.25 -1.75 23.05
CA ALA A 198 -17.40 -2.45 22.46
C ALA A 198 -17.20 -2.74 20.96
N SER A 199 -16.54 -1.84 20.22
CA SER A 199 -16.20 -2.04 18.80
C SER A 199 -15.20 -3.18 18.62
N ALA A 200 -14.17 -3.24 19.46
CA ALA A 200 -13.19 -4.34 19.43
C ALA A 200 -13.82 -5.68 19.81
N GLN A 201 -14.73 -5.69 20.80
CA GLN A 201 -15.45 -6.90 21.19
C GLN A 201 -16.38 -7.39 20.07
N TRP A 202 -17.09 -6.47 19.42
CA TRP A 202 -17.93 -6.75 18.27
C TRP A 202 -17.12 -7.39 17.14
N LEU A 203 -15.96 -6.80 16.78
CA LEU A 203 -15.12 -7.32 15.71
C LEU A 203 -14.64 -8.74 16.00
N ARG A 204 -14.18 -9.01 17.23
CA ARG A 204 -13.76 -10.38 17.62
C ARG A 204 -14.90 -11.39 17.50
N ARG A 205 -16.13 -10.98 17.90
CA ARG A 205 -17.32 -11.82 17.73
C ARG A 205 -17.58 -12.09 16.25
N LEU A 206 -17.61 -11.07 15.42
CA LEU A 206 -17.82 -11.19 13.97
C LEU A 206 -16.77 -12.11 13.31
N GLN A 207 -15.49 -11.99 13.70
CA GLN A 207 -14.42 -12.85 13.19
C GLN A 207 -14.65 -14.33 13.55
N ASN A 208 -15.06 -14.61 14.79
CA ASN A 208 -15.36 -15.97 15.24
C ASN A 208 -16.60 -16.54 14.52
N GLU A 209 -17.67 -15.76 14.39
CA GLU A 209 -18.89 -16.15 13.68
C GLU A 209 -18.63 -16.39 12.20
N ALA A 210 -17.84 -15.53 11.54
CA ALA A 210 -17.43 -15.72 10.16
C ALA A 210 -16.61 -16.99 9.96
N GLN A 211 -15.69 -17.30 10.88
CA GLN A 211 -14.89 -18.52 10.84
C GLN A 211 -15.79 -19.77 10.91
N MET A 212 -16.73 -19.80 11.83
CA MET A 212 -17.69 -20.90 11.98
C MET A 212 -18.59 -21.04 10.74
N LEU A 213 -19.10 -19.91 10.26
CA LEU A 213 -19.97 -19.84 9.08
C LEU A 213 -19.24 -20.40 7.85
N PHE A 214 -18.03 -19.92 7.56
CA PHE A 214 -17.29 -20.30 6.37
C PHE A 214 -16.84 -21.77 6.41
N TYR A 215 -16.49 -22.28 7.59
CA TYR A 215 -16.10 -23.68 7.76
C TYR A 215 -17.24 -24.64 7.43
N THR A 216 -18.48 -24.29 7.73
CA THR A 216 -19.66 -25.13 7.48
C THR A 216 -20.36 -24.83 6.15
N HIS A 217 -19.90 -23.79 5.43
CA HIS A 217 -20.52 -23.36 4.19
C HIS A 217 -20.14 -24.27 3.02
N PRO A 218 -21.07 -24.63 2.09
CA PRO A 218 -20.77 -25.51 0.93
C PRO A 218 -19.56 -25.05 0.10
N VAL A 219 -19.34 -23.75 -0.06
CA VAL A 219 -18.15 -23.19 -0.75
C VAL A 219 -16.84 -23.71 -0.17
N HIS A 220 -16.78 -24.05 1.14
CA HIS A 220 -15.60 -24.62 1.76
C HIS A 220 -15.22 -25.96 1.09
N ASP A 221 -16.18 -26.88 1.00
CA ASP A 221 -15.95 -28.20 0.42
C ASP A 221 -15.75 -28.13 -1.10
N GLU A 222 -16.47 -27.24 -1.79
CA GLU A 222 -16.28 -26.97 -3.23
C GLU A 222 -14.85 -26.53 -3.53
N ARG A 223 -14.30 -25.61 -2.73
CA ARG A 223 -12.92 -25.14 -2.90
C ARG A 223 -11.89 -26.23 -2.63
N LEU A 224 -12.08 -27.02 -1.58
CA LEU A 224 -11.22 -28.18 -1.29
C LEU A 224 -11.25 -29.20 -2.42
N ALA A 225 -12.42 -29.50 -2.99
CA ALA A 225 -12.57 -30.40 -4.12
C ALA A 225 -11.84 -29.89 -5.39
N LEU A 226 -11.70 -28.59 -5.54
CA LEU A 226 -10.92 -27.94 -6.63
C LEU A 226 -9.42 -27.83 -6.32
N GLY A 227 -8.95 -28.26 -5.15
CA GLY A 227 -7.56 -28.11 -4.71
C GLY A 227 -7.18 -26.66 -4.34
N LEU A 228 -8.18 -25.80 -4.09
CA LEU A 228 -8.00 -24.42 -3.69
C LEU A 228 -8.01 -24.28 -2.17
N GLN A 229 -7.31 -23.28 -1.65
CA GLN A 229 -7.37 -22.95 -0.22
C GLN A 229 -8.81 -22.51 0.16
N PRO A 230 -9.40 -23.04 1.24
CA PRO A 230 -10.68 -22.59 1.73
C PRO A 230 -10.57 -21.18 2.33
N VAL A 231 -11.65 -20.41 2.29
CA VAL A 231 -11.78 -19.18 3.08
C VAL A 231 -12.06 -19.60 4.52
N THR A 232 -11.17 -19.23 5.45
CA THR A 232 -11.27 -19.65 6.86
C THR A 232 -11.50 -18.49 7.82
N GLY A 233 -11.61 -17.26 7.31
CA GLY A 233 -11.87 -16.09 8.15
C GLY A 233 -11.97 -14.81 7.36
N ILE A 234 -12.06 -13.72 8.10
CA ILE A 234 -12.09 -12.36 7.60
C ILE A 234 -11.01 -11.52 8.26
N TRP A 235 -10.45 -10.56 7.52
CA TRP A 235 -9.49 -9.59 8.02
C TRP A 235 -9.96 -8.18 7.76
N LEU A 236 -10.06 -7.37 8.82
CA LEU A 236 -10.47 -5.98 8.75
C LEU A 236 -9.23 -5.07 8.69
N HIS A 237 -9.21 -4.13 7.75
CA HIS A 237 -8.10 -3.18 7.58
C HIS A 237 -8.58 -1.83 7.06
N GLY A 238 -7.74 -0.79 7.23
CA GLY A 238 -8.02 0.57 6.76
C GLY A 238 -9.26 1.20 7.40
N ALA A 239 -9.56 0.86 8.67
CA ALA A 239 -10.73 1.33 9.39
C ALA A 239 -10.60 2.80 9.78
N GLY A 240 -11.70 3.54 9.67
CA GLY A 240 -11.81 4.90 10.16
C GLY A 240 -12.86 5.72 9.42
N ALA A 241 -12.93 7.01 9.76
CA ALA A 241 -13.85 7.98 9.16
C ALA A 241 -13.08 9.25 8.80
N ILE A 242 -13.54 9.95 7.78
CA ILE A 242 -13.06 11.28 7.40
C ILE A 242 -14.21 12.30 7.54
N ALA A 243 -13.89 13.48 8.07
CA ALA A 243 -14.88 14.53 8.25
C ALA A 243 -15.18 15.29 6.96
N GLU A 244 -14.18 15.47 6.13
CA GLU A 244 -14.24 16.18 4.87
C GLU A 244 -13.59 15.35 3.77
N HIS A 245 -14.12 15.43 2.55
CA HIS A 245 -13.54 14.77 1.41
C HIS A 245 -12.21 15.43 1.03
N LEU A 246 -11.22 14.61 0.76
CA LEU A 246 -9.89 15.07 0.36
C LEU A 246 -9.70 14.84 -1.15
N ASP A 247 -9.25 15.86 -1.85
CA ASP A 247 -8.91 15.74 -3.26
C ASP A 247 -7.58 15.00 -3.45
N HIS A 248 -7.64 13.79 -3.95
CA HIS A 248 -6.49 12.97 -4.30
C HIS A 248 -6.39 12.67 -5.79
N SER A 249 -7.13 13.43 -6.62
CA SER A 249 -7.12 13.27 -8.08
C SER A 249 -5.76 13.53 -8.74
N HIS A 250 -4.89 14.25 -8.04
CA HIS A 250 -3.53 14.56 -8.49
C HIS A 250 -2.53 13.41 -8.29
N ILE A 251 -2.89 12.36 -7.51
CA ILE A 251 -2.03 11.21 -7.26
C ILE A 251 -2.66 9.93 -7.81
N SER A 252 -1.92 9.22 -8.66
CA SER A 252 -2.26 7.87 -9.10
C SER A 252 -1.40 6.86 -8.37
N ARG A 253 -2.00 5.77 -7.89
CA ARG A 253 -1.32 4.69 -7.18
C ARG A 253 -1.31 3.43 -8.04
N ASN A 254 -0.11 2.93 -8.34
CA ASN A 254 0.09 1.64 -8.98
C ASN A 254 0.47 0.60 -7.93
N ASN A 255 -0.39 -0.40 -7.75
CA ASN A 255 -0.24 -1.50 -6.80
C ASN A 255 0.04 -2.85 -7.48
N GLU A 256 0.39 -2.86 -8.76
CA GLU A 256 0.63 -4.09 -9.52
C GLU A 256 1.73 -4.95 -8.88
N LEU A 257 2.83 -4.31 -8.51
CA LEU A 257 3.94 -5.01 -7.86
C LEU A 257 3.57 -5.60 -6.50
N ALA A 258 2.64 -4.96 -5.78
CA ALA A 258 2.17 -5.43 -4.48
C ALA A 258 1.52 -6.82 -4.55
N GLN A 259 0.92 -7.16 -5.68
CA GLN A 259 0.27 -8.45 -5.89
C GLN A 259 1.26 -9.61 -6.04
N HIS A 260 2.54 -9.31 -6.28
CA HIS A 260 3.56 -10.30 -6.63
C HIS A 260 4.76 -10.31 -5.67
N VAL A 261 4.68 -9.63 -4.52
CA VAL A 261 5.81 -9.46 -3.58
C VAL A 261 6.40 -10.77 -3.03
N HIS A 262 5.65 -11.89 -3.12
CA HIS A 262 6.12 -13.22 -2.69
C HIS A 262 6.39 -14.17 -3.87
N GLN A 263 6.30 -13.67 -5.10
CA GLN A 263 6.44 -14.44 -6.34
C GLN A 263 7.51 -13.81 -7.23
N PRO A 264 8.78 -14.20 -7.08
CA PRO A 264 9.91 -13.52 -7.71
C PRO A 264 9.78 -13.34 -9.22
N PHE A 265 9.33 -14.37 -9.93
CA PHE A 265 9.20 -14.34 -11.39
C PHE A 265 8.04 -13.45 -11.85
N ASP A 266 6.92 -13.49 -11.13
CA ASP A 266 5.74 -12.68 -11.45
C ASP A 266 6.00 -11.21 -11.13
N TRP A 267 6.70 -10.92 -10.03
CA TRP A 267 7.14 -9.56 -9.69
C TRP A 267 8.10 -8.98 -10.73
N GLN A 268 9.04 -9.80 -11.25
CA GLN A 268 9.90 -9.37 -12.36
C GLN A 268 9.11 -9.14 -13.65
N ALA A 269 8.13 -9.97 -13.95
CA ALA A 269 7.27 -9.80 -15.11
C ALA A 269 6.39 -8.54 -14.99
N ALA A 270 5.82 -8.29 -13.81
CA ALA A 270 5.06 -7.08 -13.50
C ALA A 270 5.94 -5.82 -13.64
N TRP A 271 7.19 -5.84 -13.16
CA TRP A 271 8.14 -4.76 -13.39
C TRP A 271 8.44 -4.53 -14.87
N ALA A 272 8.63 -5.59 -15.65
CA ALA A 272 8.88 -5.44 -17.09
C ALA A 272 7.67 -4.84 -17.81
N ALA A 273 6.45 -5.22 -17.42
CA ALA A 273 5.21 -4.63 -17.95
C ALA A 273 5.08 -3.16 -17.55
N LEU A 274 5.37 -2.82 -16.29
CA LEU A 274 5.35 -1.46 -15.78
C LEU A 274 6.40 -0.57 -16.51
N ASP A 275 7.59 -1.11 -16.76
CA ASP A 275 8.65 -0.42 -17.49
C ASP A 275 8.24 -0.11 -18.93
N ALA A 276 7.67 -1.09 -19.63
CA ALA A 276 7.22 -0.93 -21.00
C ALA A 276 5.99 0.00 -21.14
N GLY A 277 5.13 0.05 -20.13
CA GLY A 277 3.90 0.86 -20.10
C GLY A 277 4.08 2.19 -19.39
N THR A 278 3.93 2.15 -18.06
CA THR A 278 3.89 3.36 -17.23
C THR A 278 5.20 4.16 -17.27
N MET A 279 6.37 3.49 -17.14
CA MET A 279 7.64 4.20 -17.13
C MET A 279 7.97 4.82 -18.49
N ALA A 280 7.66 4.13 -19.59
CA ALA A 280 7.81 4.67 -20.94
C ALA A 280 6.95 5.92 -21.15
N THR A 281 5.68 5.87 -20.70
CA THR A 281 4.75 7.00 -20.78
C THR A 281 5.23 8.19 -19.96
N LEU A 282 5.69 7.95 -18.71
CA LEU A 282 6.22 9.00 -17.83
C LEU A 282 7.49 9.64 -18.41
N LEU A 283 8.38 8.82 -18.99
CA LEU A 283 9.62 9.30 -19.59
C LEU A 283 9.35 10.24 -20.76
N ASP A 284 8.36 9.93 -21.61
CA ASP A 284 7.94 10.76 -22.74
C ASP A 284 7.22 12.02 -22.25
N GLN A 285 6.14 11.89 -21.48
CA GLN A 285 5.32 13.01 -21.04
C GLN A 285 6.03 13.93 -20.05
N GLY A 286 6.94 13.41 -19.25
CA GLY A 286 7.69 14.18 -18.27
C GLY A 286 8.63 15.24 -18.83
N GLN A 287 8.87 15.23 -20.15
CA GLN A 287 9.59 16.31 -20.82
C GLN A 287 8.77 17.61 -20.90
N THR A 288 7.46 17.49 -20.96
CA THR A 288 6.54 18.62 -21.18
C THR A 288 5.56 18.85 -20.03
N GLN A 289 5.26 17.83 -19.25
CA GLN A 289 4.30 17.89 -18.15
C GLN A 289 5.00 17.70 -16.80
N PRO A 290 4.55 18.43 -15.74
CA PRO A 290 5.13 18.33 -14.42
C PRO A 290 4.65 17.07 -13.71
N PHE A 291 5.51 16.05 -13.63
CA PHE A 291 5.28 14.82 -12.87
C PHE A 291 6.26 14.69 -11.71
N GLU A 292 5.79 14.04 -10.66
CA GLU A 292 6.58 13.45 -9.62
C GLU A 292 6.34 11.94 -9.61
N VAL A 293 7.39 11.14 -9.68
CA VAL A 293 7.30 9.69 -9.49
C VAL A 293 7.87 9.32 -8.12
N CYS A 294 7.15 8.47 -7.42
CA CYS A 294 7.45 8.02 -6.06
C CYS A 294 7.55 6.50 -6.06
N PHE A 295 8.71 5.99 -5.70
CA PHE A 295 8.95 4.56 -5.57
C PHE A 295 8.91 4.19 -4.09
N ALA A 296 7.89 3.43 -3.69
CA ALA A 296 7.75 2.95 -2.33
C ALA A 296 8.40 1.57 -2.18
N SER A 297 9.30 1.47 -1.23
CA SER A 297 9.87 0.22 -0.74
C SER A 297 9.14 -0.27 0.52
N HIS A 298 9.60 -1.36 1.13
CA HIS A 298 9.11 -1.84 2.41
C HIS A 298 9.46 -0.91 3.59
N ASN A 299 10.49 -0.07 3.45
CA ASN A 299 11.03 0.77 4.52
C ASN A 299 11.09 2.27 4.18
N GLY A 300 10.52 2.70 3.05
CA GLY A 300 10.51 4.13 2.73
C GLY A 300 10.13 4.46 1.29
N ILE A 301 10.28 5.72 0.94
CA ILE A 301 9.91 6.29 -0.36
C ILE A 301 11.10 7.04 -0.96
N THR A 302 11.34 6.84 -2.25
CA THR A 302 12.28 7.65 -3.04
C THR A 302 11.51 8.40 -4.13
N ARG A 303 11.77 9.70 -4.27
CA ARG A 303 11.00 10.63 -5.11
C ARG A 303 11.86 11.26 -6.19
N TYR A 304 11.29 11.40 -7.40
CA TYR A 304 11.95 12.01 -8.55
C TYR A 304 11.01 13.00 -9.25
N ALA A 305 11.56 14.15 -9.65
CA ALA A 305 10.88 15.18 -10.42
C ALA A 305 11.20 15.08 -11.91
N SER A 306 10.19 15.16 -12.76
CA SER A 306 10.36 15.22 -14.20
C SER A 306 11.16 16.46 -14.64
N PRO A 307 11.76 16.46 -15.84
CA PRO A 307 12.42 17.63 -16.39
C PRO A 307 11.50 18.87 -16.43
N ALA A 308 10.24 18.71 -16.84
CA ALA A 308 9.27 19.79 -16.84
C ALA A 308 8.99 20.35 -15.44
N LEU A 309 8.83 19.49 -14.42
CA LEU A 309 8.67 19.91 -13.03
C LEU A 309 9.91 20.62 -12.52
N SER A 310 11.09 20.08 -12.82
CA SER A 310 12.38 20.67 -12.45
C SER A 310 12.59 22.04 -13.08
N ALA A 311 12.22 22.22 -14.35
CA ALA A 311 12.26 23.51 -15.03
C ALA A 311 11.29 24.54 -14.39
N ALA A 312 10.07 24.08 -14.07
CA ALA A 312 9.06 24.93 -13.43
C ALA A 312 9.44 25.36 -12.01
N GLN A 313 10.12 24.49 -11.25
CA GLN A 313 10.66 24.81 -9.92
C GLN A 313 11.99 25.55 -9.96
N GLY A 314 12.80 25.36 -10.99
CA GLY A 314 14.16 25.92 -11.12
C GLY A 314 14.19 27.42 -11.41
N ALA A 315 13.04 28.05 -11.62
CA ALA A 315 12.89 29.49 -11.55
C ALA A 315 13.11 30.04 -10.11
N ASN A 316 13.05 29.18 -9.07
CA ASN A 316 13.40 29.51 -7.69
C ASN A 316 14.81 28.96 -7.37
N LYS A 317 15.77 29.85 -7.40
CA LYS A 317 17.22 29.70 -7.21
C LYS A 317 17.58 28.73 -6.07
N THR A 318 18.07 27.56 -6.38
CA THR A 318 18.94 26.81 -5.45
C THR A 318 20.30 27.52 -5.44
N PRO A 319 20.87 27.92 -4.29
CA PRO A 319 22.18 28.56 -4.23
C PRO A 319 23.24 27.62 -4.84
N LEU A 320 24.16 28.18 -5.61
CA LEU A 320 25.27 27.48 -6.30
C LEU A 320 26.07 26.56 -5.33
N LEU A 321 26.14 26.93 -4.05
CA LEU A 321 26.79 26.18 -2.98
C LEU A 321 26.12 24.83 -2.64
N GLN A 322 24.78 24.73 -2.76
CA GLN A 322 24.09 23.43 -2.56
C GLN A 322 24.30 22.50 -3.76
N ARG A 323 24.46 23.05 -4.98
CA ARG A 323 24.84 22.24 -6.15
C ARG A 323 26.26 21.67 -6.00
N LEU A 324 27.20 22.44 -5.48
CA LEU A 324 28.59 22.00 -5.26
C LEU A 324 28.69 20.97 -4.12
N SER A 325 27.96 21.13 -3.02
CA SER A 325 27.97 20.15 -1.93
C SER A 325 27.32 18.82 -2.35
N HIS A 326 26.23 18.86 -3.12
CA HIS A 326 25.58 17.68 -3.69
C HIS A 326 26.52 16.96 -4.70
N THR A 327 27.24 17.71 -5.51
CA THR A 327 28.21 17.16 -6.47
C THR A 327 29.45 16.59 -5.78
N ILE A 328 29.93 17.18 -4.67
CA ILE A 328 31.12 16.71 -3.95
C ILE A 328 30.79 15.48 -3.07
N THR A 329 29.62 15.45 -2.43
CA THR A 329 29.22 14.30 -1.57
C THR A 329 28.65 13.12 -2.34
N HIS A 330 28.04 13.36 -3.50
CA HIS A 330 27.44 12.31 -4.35
C HIS A 330 28.23 12.01 -5.62
N GLY A 331 29.16 12.86 -6.03
CA GLY A 331 29.97 12.68 -7.26
C GLY A 331 30.84 11.43 -7.29
N TRP A 332 31.17 10.86 -6.13
CA TRP A 332 31.86 9.58 -6.01
C TRP A 332 30.94 8.37 -5.97
N ARG A 333 29.60 8.56 -5.86
CA ARG A 333 28.60 7.49 -5.85
C ARG A 333 27.69 7.47 -7.08
N GLN A 334 27.79 8.47 -7.97
CA GLN A 334 27.07 8.50 -9.25
C GLN A 334 27.86 7.83 -10.39
N GLN A 335 28.37 6.65 -10.16
CA GLN A 335 28.31 5.69 -11.26
C GLN A 335 26.82 5.34 -11.40
N ALA A 336 26.28 5.45 -12.63
CA ALA A 336 24.90 5.08 -12.91
C ALA A 336 24.54 3.81 -12.16
N PRO A 337 23.43 3.76 -11.43
CA PRO A 337 23.14 2.65 -10.53
C PRO A 337 23.23 1.35 -11.31
N THR A 338 24.24 0.55 -11.00
CA THR A 338 24.40 -0.76 -11.62
C THR A 338 23.33 -1.75 -11.14
N ARG A 339 22.51 -1.32 -10.12
CA ARG A 339 21.51 -2.16 -9.46
C ARG A 339 20.25 -1.35 -9.20
N LEU A 340 19.23 -1.54 -10.06
CA LEU A 340 18.01 -0.73 -10.03
C LEU A 340 17.19 -0.82 -8.75
N PRO A 341 16.85 -2.00 -8.19
CA PRO A 341 16.02 -2.05 -6.99
C PRO A 341 16.68 -1.45 -5.75
N SER A 342 17.98 -1.61 -5.56
CA SER A 342 18.68 -0.93 -4.45
C SER A 342 18.82 0.57 -4.65
N ALA A 343 18.77 1.06 -5.90
CA ALA A 343 18.73 2.49 -6.19
C ALA A 343 17.37 3.14 -5.87
N LEU A 344 16.30 2.33 -5.79
CA LEU A 344 14.95 2.77 -5.45
C LEU A 344 14.67 2.72 -3.93
N ALA A 345 15.53 2.04 -3.16
CA ALA A 345 15.41 2.02 -1.70
C ALA A 345 15.94 3.33 -1.09
N PRO A 346 15.33 3.84 -0.03
CA PRO A 346 15.90 4.93 0.76
C PRO A 346 17.26 4.50 1.32
N GLN A 347 18.24 5.39 1.24
CA GLN A 347 19.58 5.15 1.79
C GLN A 347 19.67 5.57 3.25
#